data_1f8659a992f1255fb38a7d4b642fc328
#
_entry.id   1f8659a992f1255fb38a7d4b642fc328
#
_cell.length_a   1.000
_cell.length_b   1.000
_cell.length_c   1.000
_cell.angle_alpha   90.00
_cell.angle_beta   90.00
_cell.angle_gamma   90.00
#
_symmetry.space_group_name_H-M   'P 1'
#
loop_
_entity.id
_entity.type
_entity.pdbx_description
1 polymer ?
#
loop_
_entity_poly.entity_id
_entity_poly.type
_entity_poly.pdbx_seq_one_letter_code
_entity_poly.pdbx_strand_id
1 'polypeptide(L)'
;MRESIVIHEGHLGGDHTNILPVRLCDGPAVYEEKQEDTISVCCFYLEGYLQELLIKYYDADIQPEEYRTGYGYDEYGWTFYTPQQMDALLTDLAAYIAPKDKNDRIIDFYRRFAIRMRRMLDSRGGYDLILFCGP
;
A
#
# COMPACT_ATOMS: atom_id res chain seq x y z
N MET A 1 22.35 -2.92 -17.72
CA MET A 1 21.90 -2.34 -16.43
C MET A 1 20.38 -2.30 -16.41
N ARG A 2 19.77 -2.89 -15.40
CA ARG A 2 18.31 -2.86 -15.27
C ARG A 2 17.88 -1.55 -14.62
N GLU A 3 16.82 -0.98 -15.15
CA GLU A 3 16.23 0.23 -14.55
C GLU A 3 15.59 -0.12 -13.20
N SER A 4 15.70 0.82 -12.26
CA SER A 4 15.01 0.71 -10.97
C SER A 4 13.51 0.79 -11.17
N ILE A 5 12.78 0.04 -10.35
CA ILE A 5 11.32 0.16 -10.30
C ILE A 5 10.99 1.50 -9.64
N VAL A 6 10.20 2.30 -10.33
CA VAL A 6 9.91 3.67 -9.88
C VAL A 6 8.75 3.66 -8.89
N ILE A 7 8.95 4.36 -7.78
CA ILE A 7 7.87 4.77 -6.88
C ILE A 7 7.60 6.24 -7.20
N HIS A 8 6.45 6.52 -7.80
CA HIS A 8 6.08 7.87 -8.18
C HIS A 8 5.46 8.60 -6.99
N GLU A 9 5.79 9.88 -6.83
CA GLU A 9 5.05 10.75 -5.92
C GLU A 9 3.82 11.27 -6.65
N GLY A 10 2.67 11.25 -5.97
CA GLY A 10 1.42 11.71 -6.54
C GLY A 10 0.58 10.58 -7.15
N HIS A 11 -0.56 10.97 -7.68
CA HIS A 11 -1.59 10.07 -8.22
C HIS A 11 -1.35 9.83 -9.70
N LEU A 12 -1.37 8.57 -10.12
CA LEU A 12 -1.27 8.18 -11.52
C LEU A 12 -2.42 7.23 -11.89
N GLY A 13 -2.87 7.32 -13.12
CA GLY A 13 -3.85 6.40 -13.69
C GLY A 13 -3.19 5.20 -14.37
N GLY A 14 -3.95 4.49 -15.21
CA GLY A 14 -3.47 3.33 -15.94
C GLY A 14 -3.16 2.16 -15.00
N ASP A 15 -2.05 1.47 -15.24
CA ASP A 15 -1.66 0.27 -14.47
C ASP A 15 -1.02 0.59 -13.13
N HIS A 16 -1.37 1.72 -12.51
CA HIS A 16 -0.78 2.13 -11.24
C HIS A 16 -1.76 1.94 -10.08
N THR A 17 -1.25 1.42 -8.98
CA THR A 17 -1.94 1.42 -7.70
C THR A 17 -1.51 2.67 -6.94
N ASN A 18 -2.50 3.44 -6.49
CA ASN A 18 -2.27 4.65 -5.70
C ASN A 18 -2.42 4.30 -4.23
N ILE A 19 -1.46 4.74 -3.42
CA ILE A 19 -1.41 4.42 -2.00
C ILE A 19 -1.34 5.74 -1.24
N LEU A 20 -2.27 5.94 -0.31
CA LEU A 20 -2.39 7.22 0.37
C LEU A 20 -3.05 7.11 1.73
N PRO A 21 -2.75 8.05 2.65
CA PRO A 21 -3.48 8.14 3.90
C PRO A 21 -4.89 8.68 3.66
N VAL A 22 -5.86 8.09 4.35
CA VAL A 22 -7.26 8.50 4.25
C VAL A 22 -7.92 8.49 5.62
N ARG A 23 -9.02 9.22 5.74
CA ARG A 23 -9.89 9.20 6.91
C ARG A 23 -11.32 8.94 6.42
N LEU A 24 -11.97 7.96 7.04
CA LEU A 24 -13.38 7.72 6.76
C LEU A 24 -14.22 8.79 7.43
N CYS A 25 -15.13 9.38 6.66
CA CYS A 25 -16.07 10.38 7.16
C CYS A 25 -17.40 9.72 7.49
N ASP A 26 -18.19 10.35 8.38
CA ASP A 26 -19.55 9.91 8.68
C ASP A 26 -20.42 10.02 7.42
N GLY A 27 -21.16 8.94 7.11
CA GLY A 27 -22.02 8.87 5.94
C GLY A 27 -21.63 7.77 4.98
N PRO A 28 -22.38 7.57 3.88
CA PRO A 28 -22.10 6.47 2.96
C PRO A 28 -20.82 6.70 2.18
N ALA A 29 -19.87 5.80 2.34
CA ALA A 29 -18.71 5.60 1.49
C ALA A 29 -17.83 6.84 1.20
N VAL A 30 -17.83 7.81 2.10
CA VAL A 30 -17.05 9.03 1.90
C VAL A 30 -15.77 8.95 2.73
N TYR A 31 -14.65 9.18 2.09
CA TYR A 31 -13.37 9.28 2.78
C TYR A 31 -12.69 10.57 2.36
N GLU A 32 -11.88 11.11 3.26
CA GLU A 32 -11.05 12.27 3.01
C GLU A 32 -9.63 11.78 2.73
N GLU A 33 -9.02 12.28 1.66
CA GLU A 33 -7.69 11.88 1.21
C GLU A 33 -6.65 12.91 1.61
N LYS A 34 -5.49 12.43 2.03
CA LYS A 34 -4.30 13.28 2.17
C LYS A 34 -3.50 13.19 0.87
N GLN A 35 -3.83 14.06 -0.08
CA GLN A 35 -3.31 14.01 -1.44
C GLN A 35 -1.80 14.19 -1.53
N GLU A 36 -1.21 15.04 -0.69
CA GLU A 36 0.21 15.35 -0.71
C GLU A 36 1.11 14.17 -0.33
N ASP A 37 0.54 13.14 0.29
CA ASP A 37 1.30 11.94 0.68
C ASP A 37 1.00 10.73 -0.23
N THR A 38 0.33 10.95 -1.35
CA THR A 38 0.02 9.87 -2.28
C THR A 38 1.26 9.43 -3.03
N ILE A 39 1.43 8.11 -3.14
CA ILE A 39 2.42 7.51 -4.05
C ILE A 39 1.73 6.60 -5.04
N SER A 40 2.40 6.32 -6.15
CA SER A 40 1.89 5.41 -7.17
C SER A 40 2.97 4.41 -7.56
N VAL A 41 2.56 3.17 -7.69
CA VAL A 41 3.43 2.07 -8.11
C VAL A 41 2.69 1.29 -9.20
N CYS A 42 3.41 0.92 -10.26
CA CYS A 42 2.84 0.02 -11.26
C CYS A 42 2.37 -1.27 -10.57
N CYS A 43 1.11 -1.64 -10.78
CA CYS A 43 0.47 -2.72 -10.03
C CYS A 43 1.16 -4.07 -10.17
N PHE A 44 1.87 -4.29 -11.29
CA PHE A 44 2.60 -5.53 -11.51
C PHE A 44 3.73 -5.76 -10.49
N TYR A 45 4.29 -4.68 -9.91
CA TYR A 45 5.36 -4.79 -8.93
C TYR A 45 4.86 -5.03 -7.51
N LEU A 46 3.55 -4.93 -7.29
CA LEU A 46 2.93 -5.33 -6.03
C LEU A 46 2.64 -6.82 -5.97
N GLU A 47 2.61 -7.50 -7.12
CA GLU A 47 2.46 -8.94 -7.18
C GLU A 47 3.67 -9.64 -6.53
N GLY A 48 3.53 -10.90 -6.17
CA GLY A 48 4.57 -11.65 -5.49
C GLY A 48 4.46 -11.52 -3.98
N TYR A 49 5.60 -11.39 -3.29
CA TYR A 49 5.64 -11.45 -1.83
C TYR A 49 4.88 -10.28 -1.18
N LEU A 50 4.98 -9.09 -1.75
CA LEU A 50 4.25 -7.94 -1.20
C LEU A 50 2.74 -8.17 -1.23
N GLN A 51 2.22 -8.74 -2.32
CA GLN A 51 0.80 -9.07 -2.41
C GLN A 51 0.41 -10.14 -1.39
N GLU A 52 1.27 -11.14 -1.14
CA GLU A 52 1.02 -12.13 -0.09
C GLU A 52 0.84 -11.47 1.27
N LEU A 53 1.63 -10.43 1.55
CA LEU A 53 1.49 -9.67 2.79
C LEU A 53 0.21 -8.84 2.81
N LEU A 54 -0.16 -8.22 1.70
CA LEU A 54 -1.42 -7.47 1.58
C LEU A 54 -2.62 -8.39 1.83
N ILE A 55 -2.58 -9.62 1.36
CA ILE A 55 -3.60 -10.62 1.62
C ILE A 55 -3.58 -11.04 3.10
N LYS A 56 -2.41 -11.27 3.66
CA LYS A 56 -2.24 -11.72 5.05
C LYS A 56 -2.84 -10.73 6.05
N TYR A 57 -2.63 -9.44 5.82
CA TYR A 57 -3.05 -8.39 6.74
C TYR A 57 -4.40 -7.77 6.38
N TYR A 58 -5.07 -8.29 5.37
CA TYR A 58 -6.41 -7.85 5.02
C TYR A 58 -7.38 -8.14 6.16
N ASP A 59 -8.20 -7.14 6.50
CA ASP A 59 -9.23 -7.25 7.53
C ASP A 59 -10.56 -6.79 6.93
N ALA A 60 -11.47 -7.73 6.72
CA ALA A 60 -12.79 -7.44 6.14
C ALA A 60 -13.60 -6.49 7.03
N ASP A 61 -13.38 -6.52 8.35
CA ASP A 61 -14.19 -5.76 9.29
C ASP A 61 -13.95 -4.26 9.22
N ILE A 62 -12.77 -3.83 8.75
CA ILE A 62 -12.48 -2.39 8.61
C ILE A 62 -12.82 -1.84 7.23
N GLN A 63 -13.15 -2.71 6.26
CA GLN A 63 -13.50 -2.24 4.92
C GLN A 63 -14.89 -1.65 4.91
N PRO A 64 -15.11 -0.47 4.27
CA PRO A 64 -16.47 -0.02 3.99
C PRO A 64 -17.23 -1.09 3.20
N GLU A 65 -18.54 -1.21 3.46
CA GLU A 65 -19.34 -2.32 2.94
C GLU A 65 -19.23 -2.46 1.41
N GLU A 66 -19.27 -1.35 0.69
CA GLU A 66 -19.20 -1.31 -0.78
C GLU A 66 -17.83 -1.69 -1.33
N TYR A 67 -16.79 -1.69 -0.50
CA TYR A 67 -15.43 -2.07 -0.91
C TYR A 67 -15.05 -3.46 -0.41
N ARG A 68 -15.94 -4.15 0.32
CA ARG A 68 -15.69 -5.51 0.76
C ARG A 68 -15.74 -6.47 -0.40
N THR A 69 -14.72 -7.33 -0.45
CA THR A 69 -14.71 -8.44 -1.39
C THR A 69 -14.92 -9.75 -0.64
N GLY A 70 -15.35 -10.78 -1.35
CA GLY A 70 -15.48 -12.11 -0.76
C GLY A 70 -14.16 -12.88 -0.67
N TYR A 71 -13.07 -12.32 -1.16
CA TYR A 71 -11.77 -13.01 -1.31
C TYR A 71 -10.55 -12.21 -0.83
N GLY A 72 -10.76 -11.12 -0.09
CA GLY A 72 -9.67 -10.37 0.54
C GLY A 72 -9.16 -9.21 -0.31
N TYR A 73 -7.84 -8.99 -0.31
CA TYR A 73 -7.22 -7.89 -1.03
C TYR A 73 -7.59 -7.91 -2.51
N ASP A 74 -8.07 -6.75 -3.01
CA ASP A 74 -8.47 -6.59 -4.39
C ASP A 74 -7.46 -5.71 -5.13
N GLU A 75 -6.65 -6.33 -6.00
CA GLU A 75 -5.61 -5.61 -6.75
C GLU A 75 -6.16 -4.59 -7.74
N TYR A 76 -7.45 -4.70 -8.10
CA TYR A 76 -8.12 -3.78 -9.03
C TYR A 76 -9.13 -2.87 -8.33
N GLY A 77 -9.30 -3.02 -7.04
CA GLY A 77 -10.26 -2.26 -6.24
C GLY A 77 -9.61 -1.44 -5.16
N TRP A 78 -10.37 -1.15 -4.14
CA TRP A 78 -9.95 -0.33 -3.01
C TRP A 78 -9.88 -1.18 -1.76
N THR A 79 -8.74 -1.14 -1.08
CA THR A 79 -8.51 -1.89 0.15
C THR A 79 -7.89 -0.98 1.19
N PHE A 80 -8.45 -1.00 2.41
CA PHE A 80 -8.04 -0.15 3.52
C PHE A 80 -7.27 -0.96 4.55
N TYR A 81 -6.23 -0.34 5.12
CA TYR A 81 -5.41 -0.93 6.18
C TYR A 81 -5.26 0.06 7.32
N THR A 82 -5.26 -0.44 8.56
CA THR A 82 -4.89 0.40 9.70
C THR A 82 -3.38 0.65 9.69
N PRO A 83 -2.92 1.71 10.37
CA PRO A 83 -1.47 1.92 10.54
C PRO A 83 -0.79 0.75 11.23
N GLN A 84 -1.47 0.08 12.17
CA GLN A 84 -0.92 -1.08 12.87
C GLN A 84 -0.74 -2.27 11.94
N GLN A 85 -1.70 -2.53 11.06
CA GLN A 85 -1.59 -3.58 10.05
C GLN A 85 -0.47 -3.27 9.08
N MET A 86 -0.34 -2.02 8.65
CA MET A 86 0.72 -1.61 7.75
C MET A 86 2.10 -1.71 8.42
N ASP A 87 2.20 -1.34 9.70
CA ASP A 87 3.43 -1.51 10.48
C ASP A 87 3.86 -2.98 10.52
N ALA A 88 2.93 -3.88 10.80
CA ALA A 88 3.20 -5.32 10.83
C ALA A 88 3.63 -5.83 9.46
N LEU A 89 2.96 -5.39 8.39
CA LEU A 89 3.32 -5.75 7.02
C LEU A 89 4.74 -5.31 6.70
N LEU A 90 5.10 -4.08 7.05
CA LEU A 90 6.45 -3.54 6.77
C LEU A 90 7.51 -4.25 7.60
N THR A 91 7.19 -4.69 8.82
CA THR A 91 8.09 -5.49 9.65
C THR A 91 8.35 -6.85 8.99
N ASP A 92 7.31 -7.52 8.49
CA ASP A 92 7.46 -8.78 7.76
C ASP A 92 8.29 -8.58 6.48
N LEU A 93 8.02 -7.50 5.76
CA LEU A 93 8.76 -7.17 4.53
C LEU A 93 10.25 -6.96 4.82
N ALA A 94 10.58 -6.22 5.88
CA ALA A 94 11.97 -6.00 6.28
C ALA A 94 12.68 -7.31 6.62
N ALA A 95 12.01 -8.22 7.32
CA ALA A 95 12.57 -9.53 7.64
C ALA A 95 12.81 -10.36 6.37
N TYR A 96 11.90 -10.29 5.41
CA TYR A 96 12.02 -11.01 4.15
C TYR A 96 13.23 -10.53 3.33
N ILE A 97 13.43 -9.22 3.24
CA ILE A 97 14.50 -8.67 2.38
C ILE A 97 15.88 -8.71 3.04
N ALA A 98 15.96 -8.79 4.36
CA ALA A 98 17.24 -8.70 5.09
C ALA A 98 18.33 -9.67 4.59
N PRO A 99 18.03 -10.97 4.35
CA PRO A 99 19.04 -11.92 3.84
C PRO A 99 19.18 -11.92 2.31
N LYS A 100 18.39 -11.11 1.61
CA LYS A 100 18.35 -11.14 0.14
C LYS A 100 19.42 -10.24 -0.48
N ASP A 101 19.74 -10.50 -1.74
CA ASP A 101 20.68 -9.70 -2.51
C ASP A 101 20.05 -8.32 -2.82
N LYS A 102 20.64 -7.27 -2.26
CA LYS A 102 20.17 -5.89 -2.47
C LYS A 102 20.36 -5.38 -3.90
N ASN A 103 21.10 -6.11 -4.74
CA ASN A 103 21.20 -5.80 -6.16
C ASN A 103 20.06 -6.40 -6.98
N ASP A 104 19.25 -7.27 -6.39
CA ASP A 104 18.03 -7.76 -7.02
C ASP A 104 17.04 -6.58 -7.14
N ARG A 105 16.47 -6.44 -8.33
CA ARG A 105 15.61 -5.31 -8.68
C ARG A 105 14.36 -5.25 -7.79
N ILE A 106 13.73 -6.39 -7.53
CA ILE A 106 12.53 -6.46 -6.69
C ILE A 106 12.88 -6.21 -5.23
N ILE A 107 14.00 -6.73 -4.76
CA ILE A 107 14.43 -6.51 -3.37
C ILE A 107 14.78 -5.04 -3.14
N ASP A 108 15.45 -4.40 -4.09
CA ASP A 108 15.70 -2.97 -4.03
C ASP A 108 14.39 -2.17 -4.00
N PHE A 109 13.42 -2.55 -4.82
CA PHE A 109 12.10 -1.92 -4.80
C PHE A 109 11.42 -2.10 -3.43
N TYR A 110 11.40 -3.30 -2.88
CA TYR A 110 10.78 -3.56 -1.58
C TYR A 110 11.43 -2.72 -0.48
N ARG A 111 12.75 -2.58 -0.51
CA ARG A 111 13.48 -1.76 0.46
C ARG A 111 13.03 -0.30 0.38
N ARG A 112 13.01 0.27 -0.81
CA ARG A 112 12.58 1.67 -1.03
C ARG A 112 11.10 1.87 -0.70
N PHE A 113 10.27 0.90 -1.06
CA PHE A 113 8.85 0.90 -0.73
C PHE A 113 8.65 0.95 0.79
N ALA A 114 9.36 0.10 1.53
CA ALA A 114 9.26 0.08 3.00
C ALA A 114 9.64 1.43 3.60
N ILE A 115 10.74 2.03 3.14
CA ILE A 115 11.19 3.35 3.61
C ILE A 115 10.11 4.41 3.33
N ARG A 116 9.57 4.42 2.13
CA ARG A 116 8.57 5.42 1.73
C ARG A 116 7.27 5.25 2.51
N MET A 117 6.83 4.01 2.74
CA MET A 117 5.63 3.74 3.53
C MET A 117 5.80 4.12 5.00
N ARG A 118 6.99 3.89 5.58
CA ARG A 118 7.29 4.37 6.94
C ARG A 118 7.15 5.88 7.03
N ARG A 119 7.67 6.61 6.05
CA ARG A 119 7.54 8.06 6.00
C ARG A 119 6.06 8.47 5.90
N MET A 120 5.26 7.77 5.10
CA MET A 120 3.83 8.02 5.00
C MET A 120 3.12 7.81 6.35
N LEU A 121 3.43 6.73 7.04
CA LEU A 121 2.84 6.45 8.36
C LEU A 121 3.18 7.54 9.37
N ASP A 122 4.41 8.05 9.35
CA ASP A 122 4.87 9.09 10.27
C ASP A 122 4.20 10.44 9.98
N SER A 123 3.93 10.74 8.72
CA SER A 123 3.42 12.05 8.28
C SER A 123 1.91 12.12 8.11
N ARG A 124 1.18 11.04 8.38
CA ARG A 124 -0.26 10.97 8.06
C ARG A 124 -1.13 11.96 8.86
N GLY A 125 -0.68 12.44 10.00
CA GLY A 125 -1.25 13.59 10.71
C GLY A 125 -2.74 13.52 11.04
N GLY A 126 -3.21 12.45 11.70
CA GLY A 126 -4.62 12.30 12.06
C GLY A 126 -5.47 11.53 11.05
N TYR A 127 -4.93 11.22 9.90
CA TYR A 127 -5.51 10.24 8.97
C TYR A 127 -5.30 8.85 9.55
N ASP A 128 -6.34 8.03 9.56
CA ASP A 128 -6.38 6.81 10.38
C ASP A 128 -6.30 5.51 9.59
N LEU A 129 -6.31 5.58 8.26
CA LEU A 129 -6.21 4.40 7.39
C LEU A 129 -5.27 4.69 6.21
N ILE A 130 -4.74 3.63 5.66
CA ILE A 130 -4.00 3.66 4.40
C ILE A 130 -4.85 2.95 3.35
N LEU A 131 -5.10 3.63 2.24
CA LEU A 131 -5.87 3.10 1.11
C LEU A 131 -4.92 2.64 0.01
N PHE A 132 -5.15 1.42 -0.46
CA PHE A 132 -4.58 0.91 -1.71
C PHE A 132 -5.69 0.98 -2.76
N CYS A 133 -5.55 1.91 -3.69
CA CYS A 133 -6.52 2.15 -4.75
C CYS A 133 -5.97 1.56 -6.04
N GLY A 134 -6.46 0.39 -6.43
CA GLY A 134 -6.04 -0.30 -7.64
C GLY A 134 -6.49 0.39 -8.93
N PRO A 135 -5.92 -0.04 -10.07
CA PRO A 135 -6.25 0.53 -11.38
C PRO A 135 -7.67 0.27 -11.84
#